data_1b983d0e962735dc737de6c6947d9e4a
#
_entry.id   1b983d0e962735dc737de6c6947d9e4a
#
_cell.length_a   1.000
_cell.length_b   1.000
_cell.length_c   1.000
_cell.angle_alpha   90.00
_cell.angle_beta   90.00
_cell.angle_gamma   90.00
#
_symmetry.space_group_name_H-M   'P 1'
#
loop_
_entity.id
_entity.type
_entity.pdbx_description
1 polymer ?
#
loop_
_entity_poly.entity_id
_entity_poly.type
_entity_poly.pdbx_seq_one_letter_code
_entity_poly.pdbx_strand_id
1 'polypeptide(L)'
;MRLIQSEIENFPYQRLKKAAHMTAVEAASHMGAGCSGAAFNVLSGNDEPLDEFEPLVARLRQTRAFYDLMARHLGRAQPIGLYTAWNKDQAAAGDFINHPGWAMGHLGQGSQILEAGLPAAYQAQGSAVTLLFPQSVAAMSPEEIRKALAGGVYTDVETLNLLNQLGYQELTGMTAEQPHPVDCIEEFTAHPLNGPFARRQRDCRQSFYRVSGYVGYVLKKSDPKVETLARLVDYSGKELSSCSMATYENKLGGRICVSGYYPWDHLHSLSKSAQMKSVMRWLARDRLPAYVASYHKVNLWVREPKSGRIAIALLNASFDAADGLDLAVATSAGEARVFDMQAKEQVIRASNTDGPYRRFVLPAVEPWTMRLVVVGACEASF
;
A
#
# COMPACT_ATOMS: atom_id res chain seq x y z
N MET A 1 -0.59 -25.20 13.89
CA MET A 1 -0.71 -23.73 13.96
C MET A 1 0.68 -23.17 13.99
N ARG A 2 1.04 -22.29 13.04
CA ARG A 2 2.37 -21.66 13.02
C ARG A 2 2.29 -20.37 13.83
N LEU A 3 3.05 -20.27 14.91
CA LEU A 3 3.27 -19.04 15.64
C LEU A 3 4.27 -18.21 14.84
N ILE A 4 3.93 -16.96 14.53
CA ILE A 4 4.83 -16.01 13.88
C ILE A 4 5.01 -14.83 14.85
N GLN A 5 6.20 -14.68 15.38
CA GLN A 5 6.57 -13.55 16.25
C GLN A 5 7.54 -12.66 15.50
N SER A 6 7.36 -11.35 15.64
CA SER A 6 8.39 -10.39 15.24
C SER A 6 9.39 -10.26 16.39
N GLU A 7 10.64 -10.07 16.07
CA GLU A 7 11.66 -9.63 17.02
C GLU A 7 11.70 -8.11 17.04
N ILE A 8 11.50 -7.54 18.21
CA ILE A 8 11.53 -6.09 18.43
C ILE A 8 12.82 -5.78 19.16
N GLU A 9 13.75 -5.16 18.48
CA GLU A 9 15.08 -4.89 18.99
C GLU A 9 15.29 -3.43 19.36
N ASN A 10 16.17 -3.20 20.32
CA ASN A 10 16.72 -1.89 20.66
C ASN A 10 18.25 -1.93 20.58
N PHE A 11 18.78 -2.34 19.43
CA PHE A 11 20.22 -2.44 19.21
C PHE A 11 20.86 -1.04 19.14
N PRO A 12 22.00 -0.76 19.81
CA PRO A 12 22.86 -1.64 20.62
C PRO A 12 22.48 -1.71 22.10
N TYR A 13 21.22 -1.87 22.43
CA TYR A 13 20.67 -2.08 23.77
C TYR A 13 20.87 -0.91 24.77
N GLN A 14 20.86 0.29 24.23
CA GLN A 14 20.94 1.51 25.06
C GLN A 14 19.53 2.01 25.39
N ARG A 15 19.26 2.28 26.66
CA ARG A 15 17.94 2.69 27.17
C ARG A 15 17.25 3.79 26.38
N LEU A 16 17.98 4.78 25.92
CA LEU A 16 17.44 5.93 25.17
C LEU A 16 17.57 5.78 23.64
N LYS A 17 18.06 4.67 23.14
CA LYS A 17 18.27 4.47 21.70
C LYS A 17 16.95 4.39 20.96
N LYS A 18 15.96 3.73 21.53
CA LYS A 18 14.62 3.58 20.97
C LYS A 18 13.57 4.07 21.96
N ALA A 19 12.70 4.96 21.53
CA ALA A 19 11.65 5.46 22.40
C ALA A 19 10.68 4.34 22.81
N ALA A 20 10.26 4.31 24.05
CA ALA A 20 9.31 3.33 24.58
C ALA A 20 8.00 3.30 23.77
N HIS A 21 7.52 4.49 23.34
CA HIS A 21 6.35 4.58 22.48
C HIS A 21 6.57 3.91 21.12
N MET A 22 7.71 4.13 20.47
CA MET A 22 8.02 3.51 19.17
C MET A 22 8.14 2.00 19.26
N THR A 23 8.71 1.47 20.36
CA THR A 23 8.74 0.02 20.61
C THR A 23 7.33 -0.58 20.63
N ALA A 24 6.39 0.11 21.29
CA ALA A 24 5.00 -0.33 21.33
C ALA A 24 4.30 -0.24 19.97
N VAL A 25 4.52 0.83 19.22
CA VAL A 25 3.95 1.02 17.85
C VAL A 25 4.50 -0.03 16.90
N GLU A 26 5.80 -0.30 16.94
CA GLU A 26 6.44 -1.30 16.08
C GLU A 26 5.84 -2.70 16.31
N ALA A 27 5.70 -3.12 17.57
CA ALA A 27 5.07 -4.40 17.89
C ALA A 27 3.61 -4.47 17.37
N ALA A 28 2.83 -3.41 17.56
CA ALA A 28 1.46 -3.32 17.05
C ALA A 28 1.41 -3.35 15.51
N SER A 29 2.33 -2.66 14.82
CA SER A 29 2.40 -2.66 13.36
C SER A 29 2.71 -4.04 12.79
N HIS A 30 3.64 -4.77 13.40
CA HIS A 30 3.95 -6.15 13.02
C HIS A 30 2.75 -7.10 13.23
N MET A 31 2.00 -6.92 14.31
CA MET A 31 0.73 -7.63 14.50
C MET A 31 -0.30 -7.27 13.41
N GLY A 32 -0.39 -5.99 13.05
CA GLY A 32 -1.17 -5.53 11.89
C GLY A 32 -0.75 -6.24 10.61
N ALA A 33 0.54 -6.31 10.35
CA ALA A 33 1.13 -6.91 9.17
C ALA A 33 1.01 -8.46 9.11
N GLY A 34 0.74 -9.16 10.21
CA GLY A 34 0.51 -10.60 10.15
C GLY A 34 1.15 -11.42 11.25
N CYS A 35 1.98 -10.80 12.09
CA CYS A 35 2.54 -11.50 13.23
C CYS A 35 1.46 -11.81 14.27
N SER A 36 1.58 -12.95 14.94
CA SER A 36 0.69 -13.38 16.02
C SER A 36 1.11 -12.86 17.40
N GLY A 37 2.28 -12.21 17.47
CA GLY A 37 2.84 -11.61 18.67
C GLY A 37 4.20 -10.98 18.40
N ALA A 38 4.86 -10.51 19.45
CA ALA A 38 6.20 -9.93 19.41
C ALA A 38 7.08 -10.54 20.50
N ALA A 39 8.34 -10.78 20.17
CA ALA A 39 9.40 -11.06 21.11
C ALA A 39 10.20 -9.76 21.31
N PHE A 40 10.41 -9.35 22.55
CA PHE A 40 11.07 -8.09 22.87
C PHE A 40 12.50 -8.34 23.33
N ASN A 41 13.46 -7.95 22.50
CA ASN A 41 14.89 -7.91 22.82
C ASN A 41 15.32 -6.44 22.98
N VAL A 42 14.80 -5.79 24.02
CA VAL A 42 14.90 -4.34 24.19
C VAL A 42 15.59 -3.93 25.49
N LEU A 43 15.87 -4.89 26.35
CA LEU A 43 16.64 -4.67 27.60
C LEU A 43 18.11 -4.98 27.36
N SER A 44 19.00 -4.40 28.17
CA SER A 44 20.40 -4.75 28.14
C SER A 44 20.62 -6.23 28.51
N GLY A 45 21.60 -6.85 27.88
CA GLY A 45 22.05 -8.20 28.24
C GLY A 45 22.95 -8.26 29.49
N ASN A 46 23.21 -7.11 30.09
CA ASN A 46 24.02 -6.96 31.31
C ASN A 46 23.12 -6.93 32.54
N ASP A 47 23.73 -6.98 33.74
CA ASP A 47 23.05 -6.99 35.04
C ASP A 47 22.46 -5.63 35.42
N GLU A 48 21.93 -4.86 34.46
CA GLU A 48 21.32 -3.57 34.75
C GLU A 48 19.95 -3.77 35.42
N PRO A 49 19.63 -2.99 36.45
CA PRO A 49 18.34 -3.07 37.13
C PRO A 49 17.16 -2.77 36.22
N LEU A 50 16.07 -3.51 36.38
CA LEU A 50 14.87 -3.35 35.52
C LEU A 50 14.19 -1.98 35.69
N ASP A 51 14.39 -1.31 36.82
CA ASP A 51 13.85 0.03 37.09
C ASP A 51 14.49 1.09 36.18
N GLU A 52 15.67 0.87 35.63
CA GLU A 52 16.24 1.71 34.58
C GLU A 52 15.48 1.68 33.29
N PHE A 53 14.73 0.60 33.04
CA PHE A 53 13.88 0.39 31.84
C PHE A 53 12.41 0.67 32.11
N GLU A 54 12.03 1.19 33.30
CA GLU A 54 10.64 1.37 33.71
C GLU A 54 9.81 2.18 32.68
N PRO A 55 10.29 3.23 31.97
CA PRO A 55 9.54 3.90 30.94
C PRO A 55 9.10 2.97 29.80
N LEU A 56 9.92 1.98 29.44
CA LEU A 56 9.59 0.97 28.43
C LEU A 56 8.63 -0.06 29.00
N VAL A 57 8.91 -0.59 30.19
CA VAL A 57 8.05 -1.59 30.87
C VAL A 57 6.66 -1.01 31.11
N ALA A 58 6.57 0.24 31.59
CA ALA A 58 5.31 0.93 31.78
C ALA A 58 4.53 1.09 30.47
N ARG A 59 5.21 1.48 29.40
CA ARG A 59 4.58 1.62 28.07
C ARG A 59 4.02 0.29 27.56
N LEU A 60 4.77 -0.78 27.62
CA LEU A 60 4.32 -2.11 27.18
C LEU A 60 3.14 -2.61 28.02
N ARG A 61 3.16 -2.37 29.35
CA ARG A 61 2.04 -2.67 30.25
C ARG A 61 0.77 -1.91 29.88
N GLN A 62 0.89 -0.61 29.59
CA GLN A 62 -0.22 0.24 29.15
C GLN A 62 -0.82 -0.20 27.81
N THR A 63 0.01 -0.72 26.90
CA THR A 63 -0.41 -1.11 25.55
C THR A 63 -0.93 -2.56 25.50
N ARG A 64 -0.74 -3.35 26.56
CA ARG A 64 -1.09 -4.78 26.60
C ARG A 64 -2.54 -5.05 26.17
N ALA A 65 -3.49 -4.30 26.71
CA ALA A 65 -4.91 -4.46 26.39
C ALA A 65 -5.20 -4.23 24.89
N PHE A 66 -4.48 -3.30 24.26
CA PHE A 66 -4.60 -3.07 22.82
C PHE A 66 -4.06 -4.24 21.99
N TYR A 67 -2.94 -4.85 22.39
CA TYR A 67 -2.44 -6.06 21.71
C TYR A 67 -3.43 -7.21 21.84
N ASP A 68 -4.05 -7.39 22.99
CA ASP A 68 -5.07 -8.42 23.20
C ASP A 68 -6.31 -8.19 22.32
N LEU A 69 -6.73 -6.92 22.13
CA LEU A 69 -7.78 -6.55 21.18
C LEU A 69 -7.35 -6.85 19.73
N MET A 70 -6.13 -6.47 19.34
CA MET A 70 -5.62 -6.78 18.00
C MET A 70 -5.60 -8.29 17.76
N ALA A 71 -5.08 -9.07 18.68
CA ALA A 71 -5.03 -10.54 18.57
C ALA A 71 -6.45 -11.15 18.44
N ARG A 72 -7.41 -10.64 19.21
CA ARG A 72 -8.82 -11.09 19.17
C ARG A 72 -9.51 -10.74 17.85
N HIS A 73 -9.33 -9.50 17.37
CA HIS A 73 -10.11 -8.98 16.25
C HIS A 73 -9.46 -9.24 14.89
N LEU A 74 -8.14 -9.18 14.79
CA LEU A 74 -7.42 -9.53 13.56
C LEU A 74 -7.37 -11.06 13.36
N GLY A 75 -7.29 -11.80 14.45
CA GLY A 75 -7.25 -13.25 14.40
C GLY A 75 -6.04 -13.77 13.60
N ARG A 76 -6.27 -14.85 12.83
CA ARG A 76 -5.26 -15.48 11.96
C ARG A 76 -5.52 -15.27 10.48
N ALA A 77 -6.52 -14.49 10.13
CA ALA A 77 -6.78 -14.14 8.75
C ALA A 77 -5.57 -13.40 8.16
N GLN A 78 -5.26 -13.67 6.91
CA GLN A 78 -4.19 -12.94 6.22
C GLN A 78 -4.65 -11.54 5.87
N PRO A 79 -3.75 -10.54 5.84
CA PRO A 79 -4.05 -9.23 5.29
C PRO A 79 -4.49 -9.34 3.82
N ILE A 80 -5.52 -8.60 3.46
CA ILE A 80 -6.11 -8.54 2.11
C ILE A 80 -6.04 -7.12 1.57
N GLY A 81 -5.73 -6.98 0.28
CA GLY A 81 -5.54 -5.65 -0.34
C GLY A 81 -4.67 -5.70 -1.58
N LEU A 82 -3.68 -4.80 -1.66
CA LEU A 82 -2.71 -4.72 -2.73
C LEU A 82 -1.52 -5.63 -2.41
N TYR A 83 -1.24 -6.55 -3.30
CA TYR A 83 -0.12 -7.49 -3.18
C TYR A 83 1.09 -6.96 -3.94
N THR A 84 2.15 -6.62 -3.23
CA THR A 84 3.47 -6.40 -3.83
C THR A 84 4.02 -7.76 -4.25
N ALA A 85 4.09 -7.98 -5.56
CA ALA A 85 4.46 -9.29 -6.10
C ALA A 85 5.86 -9.71 -5.66
N TRP A 86 5.92 -10.86 -5.04
CA TRP A 86 7.15 -11.48 -4.58
C TRP A 86 7.15 -12.97 -4.96
N ASN A 87 8.32 -13.48 -5.37
CA ASN A 87 8.51 -14.89 -5.64
C ASN A 87 9.75 -15.38 -4.88
N LYS A 88 9.70 -16.58 -4.32
CA LYS A 88 10.82 -17.18 -3.58
C LYS A 88 12.10 -17.30 -4.42
N ASP A 89 11.98 -17.38 -5.73
CA ASP A 89 13.06 -17.51 -6.68
C ASP A 89 13.57 -16.14 -7.21
N GLN A 90 12.95 -15.04 -6.77
CA GLN A 90 13.29 -13.67 -7.20
C GLN A 90 14.76 -13.33 -6.92
N ALA A 91 15.30 -13.79 -5.81
CA ALA A 91 16.71 -13.62 -5.50
C ALA A 91 17.62 -14.35 -6.49
N ALA A 92 17.24 -15.55 -6.93
CA ALA A 92 18.00 -16.32 -7.91
C ALA A 92 17.89 -15.76 -9.34
N ALA A 93 16.80 -15.08 -9.66
CA ALA A 93 16.60 -14.39 -10.94
C ALA A 93 17.27 -13.00 -10.98
N GLY A 94 17.75 -12.50 -9.84
CA GLY A 94 18.41 -11.20 -9.73
C GLY A 94 19.90 -11.25 -10.06
N ASP A 95 20.48 -10.09 -10.32
CA ASP A 95 21.92 -9.92 -10.56
C ASP A 95 22.66 -9.74 -9.21
N PHE A 96 23.13 -10.86 -8.65
CA PHE A 96 23.91 -10.86 -7.40
C PHE A 96 25.31 -10.27 -7.53
N ILE A 97 25.87 -10.21 -8.75
CA ILE A 97 27.23 -9.72 -8.99
C ILE A 97 27.27 -8.21 -8.77
N ASN A 98 26.28 -7.50 -9.29
CA ASN A 98 26.18 -6.05 -9.18
C ASN A 98 25.43 -5.58 -7.93
N HIS A 99 24.73 -6.48 -7.25
CA HIS A 99 23.98 -6.19 -6.02
C HIS A 99 24.35 -7.19 -4.92
N PRO A 100 25.62 -7.19 -4.47
CA PRO A 100 26.06 -8.07 -3.38
C PRO A 100 25.38 -7.65 -2.08
N GLY A 101 24.91 -8.60 -1.32
CA GLY A 101 24.28 -8.38 -0.03
C GLY A 101 22.79 -8.69 -0.03
N TRP A 102 22.09 -8.22 0.97
CA TRP A 102 20.67 -8.42 1.22
C TRP A 102 19.76 -7.78 0.14
N ALA A 103 20.28 -7.60 -1.06
CA ALA A 103 19.52 -7.11 -2.21
C ALA A 103 18.45 -8.13 -2.61
N MET A 104 17.54 -8.37 -1.70
CA MET A 104 16.20 -8.90 -1.98
C MET A 104 15.44 -7.91 -2.86
N GLY A 105 16.18 -7.19 -3.66
CA GLY A 105 15.86 -6.11 -4.57
C GLY A 105 14.40 -5.67 -4.52
N HIS A 106 14.13 -4.42 -4.24
CA HIS A 106 12.84 -3.78 -4.46
C HIS A 106 11.64 -4.26 -3.60
N LEU A 107 11.84 -5.01 -2.51
CA LEU A 107 10.74 -5.32 -1.57
C LEU A 107 10.08 -4.06 -0.98
N GLY A 108 10.80 -2.95 -0.98
CA GLY A 108 10.26 -1.63 -0.60
C GLY A 108 9.52 -0.86 -1.70
N GLN A 109 9.56 -1.34 -2.95
CA GLN A 109 8.81 -0.68 -4.02
C GLN A 109 7.30 -0.79 -3.76
N GLY A 110 6.58 0.28 -4.06
CA GLY A 110 5.14 0.35 -3.80
C GLY A 110 4.78 0.77 -2.37
N SER A 111 5.74 0.95 -1.46
CA SER A 111 5.45 1.39 -0.08
C SER A 111 4.67 2.71 -0.03
N GLN A 112 5.03 3.68 -0.85
CA GLN A 112 4.32 4.97 -0.89
C GLN A 112 2.88 4.85 -1.40
N ILE A 113 2.58 3.86 -2.26
CA ILE A 113 1.21 3.55 -2.66
C ILE A 113 0.41 3.12 -1.44
N LEU A 114 0.98 2.22 -0.62
CA LEU A 114 0.35 1.73 0.59
C LEU A 114 0.19 2.83 1.65
N GLU A 115 1.21 3.69 1.80
CA GLU A 115 1.19 4.84 2.71
C GLU A 115 0.13 5.89 2.35
N ALA A 116 -0.42 5.85 1.13
CA ALA A 116 -1.54 6.70 0.74
C ALA A 116 -2.89 6.22 1.32
N GLY A 117 -2.88 5.28 2.26
CA GLY A 117 -4.08 4.72 2.86
C GLY A 117 -4.72 3.61 2.04
N LEU A 118 -3.91 2.81 1.35
CA LEU A 118 -4.34 1.63 0.62
C LEU A 118 -3.92 0.35 1.39
N PRO A 119 -4.75 -0.70 1.41
CA PRO A 119 -4.51 -1.87 2.25
C PRO A 119 -3.41 -2.75 1.66
N ALA A 120 -2.48 -3.20 2.51
CA ALA A 120 -1.40 -4.11 2.14
C ALA A 120 -1.84 -5.58 2.22
N ALA A 121 -1.39 -6.39 1.25
CA ALA A 121 -1.46 -7.85 1.26
C ALA A 121 -0.08 -8.46 1.01
N TYR A 122 0.19 -9.64 1.60
CA TYR A 122 1.49 -10.31 1.52
C TYR A 122 1.45 -11.63 0.75
N GLN A 123 0.32 -11.93 0.14
CA GLN A 123 0.14 -13.12 -0.71
C GLN A 123 -0.76 -12.80 -1.90
N ALA A 124 -0.51 -13.47 -3.02
CA ALA A 124 -1.31 -13.30 -4.24
C ALA A 124 -2.74 -13.80 -4.09
N GLN A 125 -2.95 -14.86 -3.29
CA GLN A 125 -4.28 -15.42 -3.08
C GLN A 125 -5.16 -14.46 -2.28
N GLY A 126 -6.29 -14.07 -2.85
CA GLY A 126 -7.23 -13.13 -2.22
C GLY A 126 -6.81 -11.66 -2.33
N SER A 127 -5.71 -11.33 -3.00
CA SER A 127 -5.34 -9.94 -3.27
C SER A 127 -6.31 -9.31 -4.29
N ALA A 128 -6.57 -8.02 -4.11
CA ALA A 128 -7.45 -7.27 -5.00
C ALA A 128 -6.70 -6.71 -6.22
N VAL A 129 -5.44 -6.34 -6.05
CA VAL A 129 -4.54 -5.80 -7.08
C VAL A 129 -3.14 -6.35 -6.85
N THR A 130 -2.41 -6.63 -7.93
CA THR A 130 -1.00 -6.98 -7.92
C THR A 130 -0.14 -5.80 -8.35
N LEU A 131 0.80 -5.38 -7.52
CA LEU A 131 1.87 -4.45 -7.85
C LEU A 131 3.00 -5.28 -8.46
N LEU A 132 3.26 -5.13 -9.75
CA LEU A 132 4.15 -6.00 -10.50
C LEU A 132 5.45 -5.28 -10.87
N PHE A 133 6.59 -5.95 -10.65
CA PHE A 133 7.94 -5.42 -10.84
C PHE A 133 8.75 -6.32 -11.77
N PRO A 134 9.80 -5.81 -12.45
CA PRO A 134 10.59 -6.61 -13.37
C PRO A 134 11.16 -7.87 -12.71
N GLN A 135 11.68 -7.74 -11.48
CA GLN A 135 12.31 -8.85 -10.76
C GLN A 135 11.29 -9.94 -10.39
N SER A 136 10.06 -9.54 -10.03
CA SER A 136 9.01 -10.53 -9.76
C SER A 136 8.58 -11.25 -11.03
N VAL A 137 8.44 -10.54 -12.16
CA VAL A 137 8.09 -11.13 -13.46
C VAL A 137 9.18 -12.10 -13.94
N ALA A 138 10.45 -11.72 -13.79
CA ALA A 138 11.58 -12.57 -14.16
C ALA A 138 11.61 -13.92 -13.42
N ALA A 139 11.05 -13.97 -12.22
CA ALA A 139 10.99 -15.16 -11.38
C ALA A 139 9.66 -15.94 -11.48
N MET A 140 8.66 -15.39 -12.18
CA MET A 140 7.34 -16.02 -12.33
C MET A 140 7.33 -17.03 -13.48
N SER A 141 6.59 -18.11 -13.29
CA SER A 141 6.21 -19.02 -14.37
C SER A 141 5.22 -18.35 -15.34
N PRO A 142 5.10 -18.83 -16.59
CA PRO A 142 4.10 -18.33 -17.53
C PRO A 142 2.66 -18.40 -17.00
N GLU A 143 2.35 -19.39 -16.18
CA GLU A 143 1.01 -19.53 -15.55
C GLU A 143 0.77 -18.44 -14.53
N GLU A 144 1.75 -18.15 -13.66
CA GLU A 144 1.68 -17.08 -12.66
C GLU A 144 1.53 -15.71 -13.31
N ILE A 145 2.28 -15.43 -14.40
CA ILE A 145 2.15 -14.20 -15.18
C ILE A 145 0.74 -14.07 -15.77
N ARG A 146 0.22 -15.12 -16.43
CA ARG A 146 -1.14 -15.11 -16.98
C ARG A 146 -2.20 -14.89 -15.90
N LYS A 147 -2.04 -15.54 -14.75
CA LYS A 147 -2.94 -15.38 -13.61
C LYS A 147 -2.91 -13.94 -13.07
N ALA A 148 -1.74 -13.33 -12.95
CA ALA A 148 -1.62 -11.92 -12.57
C ALA A 148 -2.32 -11.01 -13.60
N LEU A 149 -2.04 -11.21 -14.90
CA LEU A 149 -2.61 -10.41 -16.00
C LEU A 149 -4.12 -10.65 -16.22
N ALA A 150 -4.71 -11.70 -15.67
CA ALA A 150 -6.16 -11.91 -15.62
C ALA A 150 -6.83 -11.18 -14.44
N GLY A 151 -6.04 -10.63 -13.51
CA GLY A 151 -6.46 -9.82 -12.37
C GLY A 151 -6.32 -8.31 -12.62
N GLY A 152 -6.20 -7.57 -11.51
CA GLY A 152 -5.81 -6.15 -11.52
C GLY A 152 -4.31 -6.00 -11.36
N VAL A 153 -3.64 -5.30 -12.26
CA VAL A 153 -2.19 -5.07 -12.24
C VAL A 153 -1.86 -3.60 -12.33
N TYR A 154 -0.99 -3.12 -11.43
CA TYR A 154 -0.34 -1.82 -11.53
C TYR A 154 1.16 -2.02 -11.71
N THR A 155 1.77 -1.32 -12.67
CA THR A 155 3.18 -1.57 -13.03
C THR A 155 3.86 -0.37 -13.72
N ASP A 156 5.17 -0.52 -13.92
CA ASP A 156 6.04 0.44 -14.61
C ASP A 156 6.39 0.01 -16.04
N VAL A 157 7.16 0.86 -16.72
CA VAL A 157 7.61 0.62 -18.10
C VAL A 157 8.62 -0.53 -18.19
N GLU A 158 9.50 -0.71 -17.21
CA GLU A 158 10.48 -1.79 -17.24
C GLU A 158 9.77 -3.14 -17.21
N THR A 159 8.78 -3.27 -16.35
CA THR A 159 7.92 -4.46 -16.29
C THR A 159 7.10 -4.64 -17.57
N LEU A 160 6.54 -3.55 -18.12
CA LEU A 160 5.83 -3.58 -19.39
C LEU A 160 6.70 -4.14 -20.52
N ASN A 161 7.94 -3.63 -20.63
CA ASN A 161 8.89 -4.06 -21.65
C ASN A 161 9.23 -5.54 -21.49
N LEU A 162 9.48 -6.01 -20.26
CA LEU A 162 9.76 -7.41 -19.99
C LEU A 162 8.56 -8.31 -20.35
N LEU A 163 7.34 -7.93 -19.95
CA LEU A 163 6.13 -8.66 -20.32
C LEU A 163 5.95 -8.75 -21.83
N ASN A 164 6.21 -7.67 -22.56
CA ASN A 164 6.12 -7.65 -24.00
C ASN A 164 7.20 -8.53 -24.68
N GLN A 165 8.44 -8.52 -24.17
CA GLN A 165 9.50 -9.42 -24.60
C GLN A 165 9.17 -10.90 -24.37
N LEU A 166 8.45 -11.21 -23.29
CA LEU A 166 7.94 -12.54 -22.99
C LEU A 166 6.69 -12.93 -23.77
N GLY A 167 6.22 -12.07 -24.71
CA GLY A 167 5.08 -12.37 -25.61
C GLY A 167 3.70 -12.02 -25.07
N TYR A 168 3.60 -11.19 -24.02
CA TYR A 168 2.31 -10.79 -23.42
C TYR A 168 1.78 -9.45 -23.96
N GLN A 169 2.28 -8.92 -25.06
CA GLN A 169 1.88 -7.61 -25.61
C GLN A 169 0.37 -7.48 -25.84
N GLU A 170 -0.31 -8.53 -26.27
CA GLU A 170 -1.77 -8.50 -26.43
C GLU A 170 -2.54 -8.37 -25.10
N LEU A 171 -1.90 -8.74 -23.97
CA LEU A 171 -2.48 -8.62 -22.64
C LEU A 171 -2.10 -7.31 -21.95
N THR A 172 -1.04 -6.65 -22.39
CA THR A 172 -0.66 -5.32 -21.90
C THR A 172 -1.29 -4.18 -22.70
N GLY A 173 -1.57 -4.40 -23.98
CA GLY A 173 -2.25 -3.47 -24.89
C GLY A 173 -1.44 -2.24 -25.28
N MET A 174 -0.16 -2.15 -24.83
CA MET A 174 0.69 -0.99 -25.06
C MET A 174 2.16 -1.36 -25.14
N THR A 175 2.96 -0.45 -25.69
CA THR A 175 4.43 -0.52 -25.72
C THR A 175 4.99 0.81 -25.16
N ALA A 176 6.27 0.82 -24.83
CA ALA A 176 6.98 2.03 -24.47
C ALA A 176 7.92 2.44 -25.62
N GLU A 177 7.94 3.73 -25.94
CA GLU A 177 8.87 4.32 -26.89
C GLU A 177 10.14 4.80 -26.19
N GLN A 178 11.00 5.51 -26.92
CA GLN A 178 12.24 6.09 -26.43
C GLN A 178 12.01 6.97 -25.20
N PRO A 179 12.95 6.98 -24.26
CA PRO A 179 12.90 7.88 -23.12
C PRO A 179 12.94 9.34 -23.57
N HIS A 180 12.29 10.21 -22.80
CA HIS A 180 12.27 11.65 -23.03
C HIS A 180 12.77 12.41 -21.80
N PRO A 181 13.16 13.71 -21.95
CA PRO A 181 13.56 14.53 -20.81
C PRO A 181 12.49 14.58 -19.72
N VAL A 182 12.97 14.67 -18.48
CA VAL A 182 12.13 14.52 -17.27
C VAL A 182 11.66 15.86 -16.70
N ASP A 183 12.06 16.98 -17.28
CA ASP A 183 11.64 18.32 -16.82
C ASP A 183 10.30 18.68 -17.47
N CYS A 184 9.22 18.30 -16.81
CA CYS A 184 7.89 18.35 -17.40
C CYS A 184 6.77 18.48 -16.35
N ILE A 185 5.60 18.78 -16.87
CA ILE A 185 4.33 18.86 -16.15
C ILE A 185 3.46 17.67 -16.58
N GLU A 186 2.91 16.95 -15.63
CA GLU A 186 1.85 15.95 -15.88
C GLU A 186 0.50 16.67 -15.98
N GLU A 187 -0.18 16.45 -17.08
CA GLU A 187 -1.55 16.92 -17.28
C GLU A 187 -2.51 15.75 -17.28
N PHE A 188 -3.45 15.74 -16.33
CA PHE A 188 -4.49 14.74 -16.24
C PHE A 188 -5.52 14.93 -17.37
N THR A 189 -5.84 13.88 -18.08
CA THR A 189 -6.90 13.90 -19.10
C THR A 189 -8.28 14.09 -18.46
N ALA A 190 -9.31 14.20 -19.31
CA ALA A 190 -10.71 14.24 -18.85
C ALA A 190 -11.24 12.87 -18.38
N HIS A 191 -10.37 11.85 -18.29
CA HIS A 191 -10.77 10.50 -17.92
C HIS A 191 -11.40 10.44 -16.51
N PRO A 192 -12.50 9.69 -16.28
CA PRO A 192 -13.21 9.64 -14.99
C PRO A 192 -12.34 9.23 -13.80
N LEU A 193 -11.33 8.37 -14.00
CA LEU A 193 -10.41 7.96 -12.94
C LEU A 193 -9.55 9.11 -12.38
N ASN A 194 -9.47 10.24 -13.07
CA ASN A 194 -8.83 11.44 -12.57
C ASN A 194 -9.72 12.25 -11.60
N GLY A 195 -11.00 11.89 -11.49
CA GLY A 195 -11.95 12.47 -10.55
C GLY A 195 -11.97 14.00 -10.61
N PRO A 196 -11.92 14.70 -9.45
CA PRO A 196 -11.98 16.16 -9.39
C PRO A 196 -10.72 16.84 -9.93
N PHE A 197 -9.67 16.08 -10.23
CA PHE A 197 -8.41 16.58 -10.79
C PHE A 197 -8.31 16.42 -12.31
N ALA A 198 -9.36 15.94 -12.98
CA ALA A 198 -9.43 15.90 -14.44
C ALA A 198 -9.09 17.27 -15.04
N ARG A 199 -8.25 17.28 -16.07
CA ARG A 199 -7.74 18.50 -16.77
C ARG A 199 -6.87 19.42 -15.91
N ARG A 200 -6.41 18.98 -14.74
CA ARG A 200 -5.44 19.73 -13.93
C ARG A 200 -4.02 19.29 -14.25
N GLN A 201 -3.10 20.16 -13.93
CA GLN A 201 -1.67 19.96 -14.11
C GLN A 201 -0.99 19.84 -12.74
N ARG A 202 0.10 19.09 -12.70
CA ARG A 202 1.03 19.06 -11.58
C ARG A 202 2.47 19.02 -12.09
N ASP A 203 3.38 19.66 -11.37
CA ASP A 203 4.81 19.49 -11.59
C ASP A 203 5.20 18.05 -11.20
N CYS A 204 5.77 17.31 -12.15
CA CYS A 204 6.13 15.91 -11.92
C CYS A 204 7.64 15.67 -11.89
N ARG A 205 8.48 16.71 -11.89
CA ARG A 205 9.95 16.58 -11.85
C ARG A 205 10.43 15.64 -10.75
N GLN A 206 9.88 15.75 -9.56
CA GLN A 206 10.28 14.89 -8.44
C GLN A 206 9.97 13.41 -8.66
N SER A 207 9.01 13.09 -9.52
CA SER A 207 8.73 11.70 -9.91
C SER A 207 9.86 11.06 -10.71
N PHE A 208 10.82 11.85 -11.20
CA PHE A 208 11.95 11.40 -12.00
C PHE A 208 13.29 11.54 -11.28
N TYR A 209 13.44 12.49 -10.37
CA TYR A 209 14.75 12.79 -9.76
C TYR A 209 15.21 11.79 -8.71
N ARG A 210 14.31 11.03 -8.14
CA ARG A 210 14.67 10.18 -7.01
C ARG A 210 15.56 9.01 -7.38
N VAL A 211 15.39 8.48 -8.58
CA VAL A 211 16.18 7.35 -9.08
C VAL A 211 17.13 7.87 -10.15
N SER A 212 18.43 7.87 -9.86
CA SER A 212 19.45 8.28 -10.80
C SER A 212 19.33 7.45 -12.09
N GLY A 213 19.24 8.13 -13.23
CA GLY A 213 19.12 7.52 -14.54
C GLY A 213 17.71 7.05 -14.93
N TYR A 214 16.70 7.18 -14.05
CA TYR A 214 15.33 6.92 -14.45
C TYR A 214 14.79 8.05 -15.32
N VAL A 215 14.12 7.69 -16.39
CA VAL A 215 13.57 8.62 -17.39
C VAL A 215 12.08 8.35 -17.60
N GLY A 216 11.36 9.34 -18.14
CA GLY A 216 10.01 9.15 -18.59
C GLY A 216 9.97 8.47 -19.95
N TYR A 217 8.97 7.65 -20.18
CA TYR A 217 8.71 6.99 -21.45
C TYR A 217 7.34 7.40 -22.00
N VAL A 218 7.27 7.56 -23.31
CA VAL A 218 6.00 7.69 -24.02
C VAL A 218 5.40 6.31 -24.11
N LEU A 219 4.17 6.14 -23.61
CA LEU A 219 3.40 4.93 -23.82
C LEU A 219 2.69 5.01 -25.17
N LYS A 220 2.84 3.97 -26.00
CA LYS A 220 2.17 3.84 -27.28
C LYS A 220 1.08 2.78 -27.19
N LYS A 221 -0.11 3.14 -27.60
CA LYS A 221 -1.26 2.24 -27.63
C LYS A 221 -1.08 1.22 -28.76
N SER A 222 -1.11 -0.08 -28.42
CA SER A 222 -1.15 -1.18 -29.38
C SER A 222 -2.58 -1.69 -29.59
N ASP A 223 -3.51 -1.35 -28.70
CA ASP A 223 -4.93 -1.67 -28.77
C ASP A 223 -5.76 -0.39 -28.62
N PRO A 224 -6.83 -0.19 -29.43
CA PRO A 224 -7.67 1.00 -29.36
C PRO A 224 -8.45 1.16 -28.04
N LYS A 225 -8.59 0.09 -27.25
CA LYS A 225 -9.22 0.13 -25.92
C LYS A 225 -8.32 0.67 -24.81
N VAL A 226 -7.06 0.97 -25.11
CA VAL A 226 -6.17 1.62 -24.15
C VAL A 226 -6.63 3.06 -23.90
N GLU A 227 -6.85 3.41 -22.65
CA GLU A 227 -7.33 4.72 -22.25
C GLU A 227 -6.22 5.52 -21.55
N THR A 228 -5.98 6.74 -22.02
CA THR A 228 -4.94 7.62 -21.46
C THR A 228 -5.45 8.35 -20.23
N LEU A 229 -4.74 8.23 -19.10
CA LEU A 229 -5.02 8.95 -17.88
C LEU A 229 -4.26 10.27 -17.78
N ALA A 230 -3.04 10.32 -18.29
CA ALA A 230 -2.19 11.51 -18.22
C ALA A 230 -1.30 11.61 -19.46
N ARG A 231 -0.91 12.86 -19.77
CA ARG A 231 0.11 13.23 -20.75
C ARG A 231 1.15 14.11 -20.12
N LEU A 232 2.29 14.28 -20.77
CA LEU A 232 3.34 15.20 -20.30
C LEU A 232 3.45 16.40 -21.25
N VAL A 233 3.57 17.57 -20.67
CA VAL A 233 3.79 18.84 -21.37
C VAL A 233 4.99 19.56 -20.76
N ASP A 234 5.64 20.42 -21.53
CA ASP A 234 6.65 21.34 -21.00
C ASP A 234 5.99 22.55 -20.31
N TYR A 235 6.80 23.45 -19.76
CA TYR A 235 6.32 24.65 -19.07
C TYR A 235 5.67 25.68 -19.99
N SER A 236 5.78 25.51 -21.33
CA SER A 236 5.05 26.32 -22.33
C SER A 236 3.71 25.68 -22.73
N GLY A 237 3.41 24.46 -22.24
CA GLY A 237 2.24 23.70 -22.61
C GLY A 237 2.40 22.84 -23.87
N LYS A 238 3.61 22.78 -24.45
CA LYS A 238 3.91 21.91 -25.60
C LYS A 238 3.93 20.46 -25.14
N GLU A 239 3.23 19.59 -25.88
CA GLU A 239 3.19 18.17 -25.61
C GLU A 239 4.57 17.50 -25.80
N LEU A 240 5.02 16.81 -24.75
CA LEU A 240 6.23 15.99 -24.75
C LEU A 240 5.89 14.50 -24.88
N SER A 241 4.77 14.09 -24.30
CA SER A 241 4.25 12.73 -24.36
C SER A 241 2.73 12.75 -24.40
N SER A 242 2.13 12.17 -25.41
CA SER A 242 0.66 12.07 -25.54
C SER A 242 0.05 11.08 -24.55
N CYS A 243 0.86 10.17 -24.01
CA CYS A 243 0.41 9.14 -23.08
C CYS A 243 1.54 8.79 -22.11
N SER A 244 1.44 9.28 -20.87
CA SER A 244 2.39 9.01 -19.79
C SER A 244 1.86 8.06 -18.73
N MET A 245 0.56 7.85 -18.70
CA MET A 245 -0.11 6.87 -17.85
C MET A 245 -1.37 6.38 -18.55
N ALA A 246 -1.59 5.09 -18.58
CA ALA A 246 -2.72 4.49 -19.28
C ALA A 246 -3.27 3.26 -18.58
N THR A 247 -4.54 2.98 -18.87
CA THR A 247 -5.27 1.79 -18.43
C THR A 247 -5.72 0.95 -19.62
N TYR A 248 -5.86 -0.36 -19.39
CA TYR A 248 -6.33 -1.31 -20.38
C TYR A 248 -7.07 -2.47 -19.73
N GLU A 249 -8.20 -2.86 -20.29
CA GLU A 249 -8.88 -4.11 -19.95
C GLU A 249 -8.64 -5.13 -21.05
N ASN A 250 -7.94 -6.21 -20.75
CA ASN A 250 -7.46 -7.18 -21.72
C ASN A 250 -8.47 -8.30 -21.99
N LYS A 251 -8.18 -9.14 -22.99
CA LYS A 251 -9.05 -10.25 -23.42
C LYS A 251 -9.28 -11.35 -22.37
N LEU A 252 -8.47 -11.40 -21.31
CA LEU A 252 -8.71 -12.30 -20.16
C LEU A 252 -9.66 -11.68 -19.14
N GLY A 253 -10.15 -10.47 -19.38
CA GLY A 253 -10.92 -9.69 -18.43
C GLY A 253 -10.05 -9.05 -17.33
N GLY A 254 -8.72 -9.15 -17.39
CA GLY A 254 -7.82 -8.48 -16.46
C GLY A 254 -7.69 -6.99 -16.77
N ARG A 255 -7.38 -6.20 -15.76
CA ARG A 255 -7.17 -4.75 -15.84
C ARG A 255 -5.72 -4.42 -15.53
N ILE A 256 -5.09 -3.62 -16.38
CA ILE A 256 -3.72 -3.16 -16.17
C ILE A 256 -3.66 -1.64 -16.21
N CYS A 257 -2.87 -1.06 -15.32
CA CYS A 257 -2.48 0.35 -15.37
C CYS A 257 -0.95 0.43 -15.41
N VAL A 258 -0.43 1.16 -16.39
CA VAL A 258 1.00 1.37 -16.59
C VAL A 258 1.30 2.86 -16.45
N SER A 259 2.36 3.20 -15.72
CA SER A 259 2.93 4.54 -15.69
C SER A 259 4.20 4.59 -16.52
N GLY A 260 4.31 5.58 -17.41
CA GLY A 260 5.48 5.83 -18.24
C GLY A 260 6.64 6.50 -17.52
N TYR A 261 6.47 6.89 -16.27
CA TYR A 261 7.52 7.37 -15.36
C TYR A 261 7.50 6.55 -14.08
N TYR A 262 8.48 6.76 -13.18
CA TYR A 262 8.61 5.94 -11.96
C TYR A 262 7.35 6.04 -11.10
N PRO A 263 6.58 4.95 -10.96
CA PRO A 263 5.23 5.00 -10.42
C PRO A 263 5.14 4.73 -8.92
N TRP A 264 6.25 4.46 -8.27
CA TRP A 264 6.28 3.91 -6.92
C TRP A 264 6.48 4.96 -5.83
N ASP A 265 6.99 6.14 -6.21
CA ASP A 265 7.33 7.26 -5.32
C ASP A 265 6.53 8.53 -5.68
N HIS A 266 6.61 9.54 -4.81
CA HIS A 266 6.02 10.87 -5.00
C HIS A 266 4.51 10.86 -5.25
N LEU A 267 3.81 9.90 -4.64
CA LEU A 267 2.36 9.74 -4.73
C LEU A 267 1.59 10.56 -3.70
N HIS A 268 2.30 11.28 -2.83
CA HIS A 268 1.72 12.06 -1.74
C HIS A 268 1.29 13.48 -2.14
N SER A 269 1.21 13.82 -3.42
CA SER A 269 0.47 15.00 -3.85
C SER A 269 -1.03 14.71 -3.82
N LEU A 270 -1.84 15.72 -3.47
CA LEU A 270 -3.30 15.55 -3.36
C LEU A 270 -3.93 14.96 -4.64
N SER A 271 -3.54 15.50 -5.81
CA SER A 271 -4.08 15.05 -7.09
C SER A 271 -3.62 13.64 -7.45
N LYS A 272 -2.35 13.31 -7.24
CA LYS A 272 -1.81 11.99 -7.58
C LYS A 272 -2.32 10.92 -6.62
N SER A 273 -2.41 11.22 -5.33
CA SER A 273 -3.01 10.31 -4.35
C SER A 273 -4.46 10.00 -4.68
N ALA A 274 -5.26 11.01 -5.06
CA ALA A 274 -6.65 10.80 -5.48
C ALA A 274 -6.75 9.94 -6.74
N GLN A 275 -5.94 10.21 -7.77
CA GLN A 275 -5.87 9.40 -8.98
C GLN A 275 -5.50 7.96 -8.66
N MET A 276 -4.48 7.73 -7.82
CA MET A 276 -4.04 6.39 -7.47
C MET A 276 -5.12 5.58 -6.75
N LYS A 277 -5.87 6.20 -5.83
CA LYS A 277 -7.01 5.55 -5.17
C LYS A 277 -8.09 5.14 -6.17
N SER A 278 -8.42 6.02 -7.12
CA SER A 278 -9.38 5.72 -8.19
C SER A 278 -8.88 4.58 -9.10
N VAL A 279 -7.59 4.60 -9.47
CA VAL A 279 -6.96 3.55 -10.27
C VAL A 279 -6.98 2.22 -9.52
N MET A 280 -6.63 2.18 -8.24
CA MET A 280 -6.63 0.94 -7.46
C MET A 280 -8.05 0.38 -7.28
N ARG A 281 -9.06 1.24 -7.08
CA ARG A 281 -10.46 0.82 -7.08
C ARG A 281 -10.87 0.21 -8.42
N TRP A 282 -10.52 0.87 -9.53
CA TRP A 282 -10.81 0.36 -10.87
C TRP A 282 -10.13 -0.99 -11.13
N LEU A 283 -8.84 -1.12 -10.83
CA LEU A 283 -8.09 -2.38 -10.95
C LEU A 283 -8.73 -3.50 -10.11
N ALA A 284 -9.15 -3.17 -8.90
CA ALA A 284 -9.83 -4.09 -7.98
C ALA A 284 -11.30 -4.34 -8.33
N ARG A 285 -11.88 -3.68 -9.33
CA ARG A 285 -13.33 -3.73 -9.64
C ARG A 285 -14.18 -3.39 -8.42
N ASP A 286 -13.80 -2.34 -7.67
CA ASP A 286 -14.42 -1.91 -6.40
C ASP A 286 -14.46 -3.02 -5.32
N ARG A 287 -13.51 -3.96 -5.35
CA ARG A 287 -13.38 -5.04 -4.35
C ARG A 287 -12.23 -4.83 -3.36
N LEU A 288 -11.71 -3.61 -3.24
CA LEU A 288 -10.82 -3.29 -2.11
C LEU A 288 -11.61 -3.48 -0.81
N PRO A 289 -11.05 -4.16 0.21
CA PRO A 289 -11.78 -4.37 1.46
C PRO A 289 -12.00 -3.08 2.26
N ALA A 290 -11.04 -2.16 2.18
CA ALA A 290 -11.12 -0.80 2.70
C ALA A 290 -10.03 0.07 2.07
N TYR A 291 -10.17 1.40 2.16
CA TYR A 291 -9.13 2.38 1.83
C TYR A 291 -9.41 3.71 2.52
N VAL A 292 -8.40 4.56 2.70
CA VAL A 292 -8.57 5.93 3.19
C VAL A 292 -8.91 6.83 2.01
N ALA A 293 -10.08 7.42 2.00
CA ALA A 293 -10.55 8.28 0.93
C ALA A 293 -10.03 9.71 1.02
N SER A 294 -9.78 10.21 2.24
CA SER A 294 -9.17 11.51 2.49
C SER A 294 -7.66 11.51 2.17
N TYR A 295 -7.07 12.69 2.14
CA TYR A 295 -5.66 12.88 1.82
C TYR A 295 -4.82 12.83 3.11
N HIS A 296 -4.34 11.61 3.44
CA HIS A 296 -3.45 11.38 4.60
C HIS A 296 -2.38 10.35 4.25
N LYS A 297 -1.24 10.45 4.93
CA LYS A 297 -0.17 9.46 4.90
C LYS A 297 -0.37 8.46 6.02
N VAL A 298 -1.02 7.33 5.72
CA VAL A 298 -1.32 6.28 6.70
C VAL A 298 -1.21 4.89 6.07
N ASN A 299 -0.85 3.90 6.86
CA ASN A 299 -0.78 2.51 6.46
C ASN A 299 -2.00 1.73 6.97
N LEU A 300 -2.50 0.81 6.15
CA LEU A 300 -3.62 -0.05 6.48
C LEU A 300 -3.26 -1.52 6.34
N TRP A 301 -3.70 -2.33 7.31
CA TRP A 301 -3.78 -3.78 7.22
C TRP A 301 -5.22 -4.20 7.49
N VAL A 302 -5.85 -4.79 6.48
CA VAL A 302 -7.26 -5.16 6.53
C VAL A 302 -7.38 -6.68 6.55
N ARG A 303 -8.18 -7.22 7.44
CA ARG A 303 -8.46 -8.65 7.52
C ARG A 303 -9.96 -8.91 7.63
N GLU A 304 -10.38 -10.07 7.11
CA GLU A 304 -11.72 -10.59 7.27
C GLU A 304 -11.64 -11.91 8.07
N PRO A 305 -11.56 -11.84 9.40
CA PRO A 305 -11.43 -13.03 10.25
C PRO A 305 -12.64 -13.95 10.19
N LYS A 306 -13.82 -13.39 9.90
CA LYS A 306 -15.07 -14.11 9.63
C LYS A 306 -15.83 -13.35 8.55
N SER A 307 -16.63 -14.07 7.77
CA SER A 307 -17.44 -13.45 6.71
C SER A 307 -18.30 -12.31 7.26
N GLY A 308 -18.23 -11.15 6.58
CA GLY A 308 -18.94 -9.94 6.97
C GLY A 308 -18.37 -9.19 8.17
N ARG A 309 -17.24 -9.61 8.74
CA ARG A 309 -16.52 -8.89 9.79
C ARG A 309 -15.16 -8.43 9.30
N ILE A 310 -14.95 -7.13 9.24
CA ILE A 310 -13.72 -6.51 8.79
C ILE A 310 -13.00 -5.91 10.00
N ALA A 311 -11.72 -6.24 10.16
CA ALA A 311 -10.84 -5.67 11.17
C ALA A 311 -9.67 -4.97 10.47
N ILE A 312 -9.40 -3.73 10.86
CA ILE A 312 -8.43 -2.85 10.23
C ILE A 312 -7.46 -2.34 11.28
N ALA A 313 -6.18 -2.65 11.13
CA ALA A 313 -5.12 -1.96 11.84
C ALA A 313 -4.67 -0.77 10.98
N LEU A 314 -4.69 0.43 11.54
CA LEU A 314 -4.31 1.68 10.88
C LEU A 314 -3.17 2.33 11.65
N LEU A 315 -2.08 2.68 10.96
CA LEU A 315 -0.92 3.37 11.51
C LEU A 315 -0.78 4.75 10.86
N ASN A 316 -0.76 5.79 11.68
CA ASN A 316 -0.27 7.09 11.26
C ASN A 316 1.25 7.17 11.52
N ALA A 317 2.06 6.94 10.48
CA ALA A 317 3.51 7.04 10.53
C ALA A 317 4.02 8.40 10.05
N SER A 318 3.27 9.48 10.29
CA SER A 318 3.66 10.84 9.98
C SER A 318 3.90 11.67 11.25
N PHE A 319 4.42 12.88 11.09
CA PHE A 319 4.62 13.82 12.18
C PHE A 319 3.39 14.69 12.46
N ASP A 320 2.39 14.65 11.59
CA ASP A 320 1.13 15.36 11.74
C ASP A 320 0.01 14.42 12.16
N ALA A 321 -0.94 14.92 12.93
CA ALA A 321 -2.17 14.19 13.22
C ALA A 321 -2.99 13.99 11.93
N ALA A 322 -3.52 12.79 11.73
CA ALA A 322 -4.48 12.53 10.67
C ALA A 322 -5.89 12.88 11.17
N ASP A 323 -6.25 14.15 11.02
CA ASP A 323 -7.53 14.69 11.45
C ASP A 323 -8.56 14.61 10.31
N GLY A 324 -9.80 14.27 10.65
CA GLY A 324 -10.86 14.07 9.64
C GLY A 324 -10.57 12.92 8.67
N LEU A 325 -9.85 11.89 9.12
CA LEU A 325 -9.52 10.72 8.32
C LEU A 325 -10.80 9.97 7.93
N ASP A 326 -11.06 9.91 6.64
CA ASP A 326 -12.26 9.31 6.06
C ASP A 326 -11.94 7.90 5.52
N LEU A 327 -12.38 6.89 6.26
CA LEU A 327 -12.16 5.48 5.98
C LEU A 327 -13.36 4.90 5.22
N ALA A 328 -13.12 4.43 3.99
CA ALA A 328 -14.09 3.69 3.19
C ALA A 328 -13.93 2.19 3.45
N VAL A 329 -14.99 1.49 3.81
CA VAL A 329 -15.00 0.05 4.11
C VAL A 329 -16.07 -0.64 3.27
N ALA A 330 -15.72 -1.72 2.59
CA ALA A 330 -16.64 -2.55 1.79
C ALA A 330 -17.56 -3.36 2.73
N THR A 331 -18.64 -2.76 3.17
CA THR A 331 -19.54 -3.34 4.17
C THR A 331 -20.96 -2.76 4.06
N SER A 332 -21.95 -3.50 4.54
CA SER A 332 -23.32 -3.00 4.77
C SER A 332 -23.53 -2.44 6.17
N ALA A 333 -22.58 -2.65 7.10
CA ALA A 333 -22.70 -2.22 8.48
C ALA A 333 -22.71 -0.68 8.59
N GLY A 334 -23.63 -0.13 9.40
CA GLY A 334 -23.77 1.31 9.62
C GLY A 334 -22.90 1.87 10.75
N GLU A 335 -22.21 1.00 11.50
CA GLU A 335 -21.39 1.39 12.65
C GLU A 335 -20.03 0.69 12.63
N ALA A 336 -19.03 1.37 13.18
CA ALA A 336 -17.69 0.86 13.39
C ALA A 336 -17.25 1.13 14.83
N ARG A 337 -16.52 0.18 15.42
CA ARG A 337 -15.84 0.32 16.72
C ARG A 337 -14.39 0.68 16.49
N VAL A 338 -13.93 1.76 17.07
CA VAL A 338 -12.56 2.28 16.96
C VAL A 338 -11.89 2.20 18.32
N PHE A 339 -10.73 1.56 18.37
CA PHE A 339 -9.92 1.43 19.59
C PHE A 339 -8.61 2.18 19.44
N ASP A 340 -8.22 2.95 20.46
CA ASP A 340 -6.89 3.55 20.54
C ASP A 340 -5.86 2.60 21.20
N MET A 341 -4.61 3.03 21.27
CA MET A 341 -3.52 2.21 21.87
C MET A 341 -3.65 2.02 23.40
N GLN A 342 -4.59 2.69 24.05
CA GLN A 342 -4.99 2.45 25.45
C GLN A 342 -6.20 1.53 25.56
N ALA A 343 -6.63 0.93 24.45
CA ALA A 343 -7.81 0.08 24.34
C ALA A 343 -9.15 0.83 24.65
N LYS A 344 -9.15 2.16 24.61
CA LYS A 344 -10.37 2.94 24.74
C LYS A 344 -11.19 2.83 23.47
N GLU A 345 -12.45 2.42 23.63
CA GLU A 345 -13.40 2.24 22.55
C GLU A 345 -14.19 3.51 22.26
N GLN A 346 -14.42 3.76 20.97
CA GLN A 346 -15.40 4.70 20.48
C GLN A 346 -16.21 4.05 19.36
N VAL A 347 -17.54 4.18 19.41
CA VAL A 347 -18.43 3.76 18.32
C VAL A 347 -18.70 4.95 17.43
N ILE A 348 -18.53 4.78 16.12
CA ILE A 348 -18.81 5.80 15.11
C ILE A 348 -19.81 5.28 14.09
N ARG A 349 -20.61 6.18 13.53
CA ARG A 349 -21.58 5.86 12.49
C ARG A 349 -21.06 6.22 11.10
N ALA A 350 -21.51 5.46 10.12
CA ALA A 350 -21.23 5.77 8.72
C ALA A 350 -21.81 7.15 8.37
N SER A 351 -21.00 7.99 7.75
CA SER A 351 -21.37 9.33 7.30
C SER A 351 -22.11 9.31 5.96
N ASN A 352 -21.69 8.44 5.04
CA ASN A 352 -22.34 8.26 3.73
C ASN A 352 -22.00 6.89 3.12
N THR A 353 -22.45 6.68 1.86
CA THR A 353 -22.21 5.49 1.06
C THR A 353 -21.62 5.89 -0.29
N ASP A 354 -20.58 5.16 -0.76
CA ASP A 354 -19.94 5.33 -2.06
C ASP A 354 -19.81 3.95 -2.72
N GLY A 355 -20.78 3.61 -3.57
CA GLY A 355 -20.89 2.27 -4.16
C GLY A 355 -20.98 1.17 -3.07
N PRO A 356 -20.07 0.19 -3.05
CA PRO A 356 -20.05 -0.86 -2.04
C PRO A 356 -19.51 -0.41 -0.68
N TYR A 357 -19.04 0.83 -0.57
CA TYR A 357 -18.34 1.32 0.62
C TYR A 357 -19.22 2.14 1.53
N ARG A 358 -19.14 1.89 2.83
CA ARG A 358 -19.56 2.81 3.90
C ARG A 358 -18.39 3.68 4.30
N ARG A 359 -18.63 4.96 4.51
CA ARG A 359 -17.63 5.97 4.86
C ARG A 359 -17.71 6.28 6.36
N PHE A 360 -16.58 6.19 7.04
CA PHE A 360 -16.45 6.45 8.47
C PHE A 360 -15.40 7.52 8.71
N VAL A 361 -15.79 8.65 9.30
CA VAL A 361 -14.86 9.69 9.73
C VAL A 361 -14.29 9.29 11.09
N LEU A 362 -13.01 8.97 11.12
CA LEU A 362 -12.35 8.52 12.35
C LEU A 362 -12.01 9.71 13.26
N PRO A 363 -11.95 9.51 14.58
CA PRO A 363 -11.27 10.43 15.49
C PRO A 363 -9.84 10.66 15.04
N ALA A 364 -9.28 11.82 15.32
CA ALA A 364 -7.90 12.15 14.99
C ALA A 364 -6.95 11.01 15.40
N VAL A 365 -6.05 10.66 14.47
CA VAL A 365 -5.01 9.67 14.72
C VAL A 365 -3.71 10.41 14.90
N GLU A 366 -3.24 10.47 16.16
CA GLU A 366 -2.04 11.18 16.53
C GLU A 366 -0.79 10.65 15.79
N PRO A 367 0.27 11.46 15.64
CA PRO A 367 1.52 11.03 15.07
C PRO A 367 2.04 9.75 15.71
N TRP A 368 2.55 8.84 14.90
CA TRP A 368 3.15 7.57 15.36
C TRP A 368 2.25 6.78 16.30
N THR A 369 0.96 6.73 16.01
CA THR A 369 0.00 5.92 16.76
C THR A 369 -0.81 5.03 15.84
N MET A 370 -1.46 4.03 16.45
CA MET A 370 -2.33 3.10 15.76
C MET A 370 -3.79 3.22 16.22
N ARG A 371 -4.68 2.82 15.33
CA ARG A 371 -6.08 2.53 15.64
C ARG A 371 -6.41 1.11 15.19
N LEU A 372 -7.23 0.43 15.95
CA LEU A 372 -7.91 -0.77 15.50
C LEU A 372 -9.36 -0.42 15.21
N VAL A 373 -9.82 -0.67 13.98
CA VAL A 373 -11.20 -0.42 13.56
C VAL A 373 -11.87 -1.76 13.27
N VAL A 374 -13.03 -1.99 13.85
CA VAL A 374 -13.79 -3.24 13.67
C VAL A 374 -15.18 -2.90 13.14
N VAL A 375 -15.55 -3.49 12.00
CA VAL A 375 -16.82 -3.26 11.31
C VAL A 375 -17.53 -4.59 11.07
N GLY A 376 -18.85 -4.61 11.19
CA GLY A 376 -19.69 -5.82 11.03
C GLY A 376 -20.06 -6.45 12.37
N ALA A 377 -20.81 -7.56 12.32
CA ALA A 377 -21.39 -8.18 13.50
C ALA A 377 -20.35 -8.55 14.55
N CYS A 378 -20.47 -7.95 15.73
CA CYS A 378 -19.72 -8.37 16.91
C CYS A 378 -20.44 -9.59 17.50
N GLU A 379 -19.72 -10.67 17.82
CA GLU A 379 -20.28 -11.66 18.73
C GLU A 379 -20.57 -10.95 20.05
N ALA A 380 -21.78 -11.15 20.56
CA ALA A 380 -22.09 -10.72 21.92
C ALA A 380 -21.00 -11.29 22.85
N SER A 381 -20.40 -10.41 23.64
CA SER A 381 -19.45 -10.81 24.70
C SER A 381 -20.12 -11.84 25.60
N PHE A 382 -19.57 -13.06 25.59
CA PHE A 382 -19.82 -14.02 26.63
C PHE A 382 -18.91 -13.74 27.82
#